data_6577ea1a181019c918362d7b41d7b404
#
_entry.id   6577ea1a181019c918362d7b41d7b404
#
_cell.length_a   1.000
_cell.length_b   1.000
_cell.length_c   1.000
_cell.angle_alpha   90.00
_cell.angle_beta   90.00
_cell.angle_gamma   90.00
#
_symmetry.space_group_name_H-M   'P 1'
#
loop_
_entity.id
_entity.type
_entity.pdbx_description
1 polymer ?
#
loop_
_entity_poly.entity_id
_entity_poly.type
_entity_poly.pdbx_seq_one_letter_code
_entity_poly.pdbx_strand_id
1 'polypeptide(L)'
;MEFKDKQVEVLGARTRYYDVGQGEATILIHGGGPGASGLSNYRKNIEALSAKRRVIVFDLPGYGHTEGKLKDGAIYEVLGDFTRAFMDAIGVDKASFVGNSLGGGTSLMVALRAPERVNRLVLMGTGGSQAMFSPMPTEGLMRMARFNAGDGPSMAKLKAVLELLVYDQSTITEPLMKERLEAATRSDIIDIFKRPGLDIWREDLASLKHRTLIVWGREDRVVPFDSSFILLKTIPNAQLHVYPKCGHWAQWEKADEFNALVADFLDRP
;
A
#
# COMPACT_ATOMS: atom_id res chain seq x y z
N MET A 1 7.70 11.00 16.97
CA MET A 1 8.18 12.13 16.12
C MET A 1 6.99 12.74 15.41
N GLU A 2 6.91 14.06 15.31
CA GLU A 2 5.92 14.76 14.47
C GLU A 2 6.51 14.89 13.06
N PHE A 3 5.80 14.33 12.04
CA PHE A 3 6.27 14.38 10.66
C PHE A 3 5.69 15.63 9.98
N LYS A 4 6.57 16.49 9.47
CA LYS A 4 6.15 17.67 8.70
C LYS A 4 5.72 17.24 7.31
N ASP A 5 4.46 17.53 6.95
CA ASP A 5 3.94 17.29 5.61
C ASP A 5 4.50 18.28 4.59
N LYS A 6 4.58 17.83 3.37
CA LYS A 6 4.96 18.59 2.18
C LYS A 6 3.87 18.42 1.13
N GLN A 7 3.84 19.30 0.15
CA GLN A 7 2.92 19.24 -0.97
C GLN A 7 3.67 19.46 -2.29
N VAL A 8 3.23 18.78 -3.33
CA VAL A 8 3.73 18.93 -4.69
C VAL A 8 2.61 18.68 -5.71
N GLU A 9 2.61 19.41 -6.82
CA GLU A 9 1.68 19.18 -7.91
C GLU A 9 2.14 17.99 -8.77
N VAL A 10 1.24 17.01 -8.94
CA VAL A 10 1.48 15.81 -9.75
C VAL A 10 0.28 15.55 -10.64
N LEU A 11 0.43 15.67 -11.95
CA LEU A 11 -0.63 15.42 -12.94
C LEU A 11 -1.97 16.13 -12.61
N GLY A 12 -1.89 17.35 -12.04
CA GLY A 12 -3.05 18.14 -11.68
C GLY A 12 -3.66 17.77 -10.31
N ALA A 13 -2.97 16.97 -9.51
CA ALA A 13 -3.34 16.68 -8.15
C ALA A 13 -2.33 17.32 -7.16
N ARG A 14 -2.83 18.04 -6.18
CA ARG A 14 -2.03 18.56 -5.06
C ARG A 14 -1.75 17.43 -4.08
N THR A 15 -0.57 16.83 -4.21
CA THR A 15 -0.17 15.60 -3.53
C THR A 15 0.51 15.89 -2.22
N ARG A 16 -0.07 15.37 -1.11
CA ARG A 16 0.57 15.42 0.22
C ARG A 16 1.57 14.28 0.36
N TYR A 17 2.74 14.60 0.94
CA TYR A 17 3.76 13.60 1.23
C TYR A 17 4.63 13.98 2.44
N TYR A 18 5.35 12.99 2.96
CA TYR A 18 6.36 13.10 4.00
C TYR A 18 7.68 12.60 3.44
N ASP A 19 8.79 13.25 3.82
CA ASP A 19 10.12 12.98 3.29
C ASP A 19 11.12 13.12 4.43
N VAL A 20 11.61 12.01 4.93
CA VAL A 20 12.36 11.89 6.18
C VAL A 20 13.63 11.08 5.97
N GLY A 21 14.74 11.52 6.60
CA GLY A 21 16.04 10.85 6.47
C GLY A 21 16.80 11.24 5.21
N GLN A 22 17.90 10.55 4.95
CA GLN A 22 18.82 10.80 3.83
C GLN A 22 19.36 9.47 3.29
N GLY A 23 19.92 9.48 2.09
CA GLY A 23 20.49 8.30 1.43
C GLY A 23 19.58 7.75 0.32
N GLU A 24 19.64 6.44 0.07
CA GLU A 24 18.80 5.79 -0.94
C GLU A 24 17.31 5.97 -0.66
N ALA A 25 16.57 6.35 -1.69
CA ALA A 25 15.13 6.58 -1.56
C ALA A 25 14.36 5.26 -1.37
N THR A 26 13.44 5.28 -0.42
CA THR A 26 12.45 4.21 -0.21
C THR A 26 11.07 4.86 -0.16
N ILE A 27 10.20 4.47 -1.08
CA ILE A 27 8.84 5.00 -1.20
C ILE A 27 7.86 4.01 -0.57
N LEU A 28 7.06 4.47 0.39
CA LEU A 28 6.02 3.69 1.06
C LEU A 28 4.67 4.04 0.46
N ILE A 29 3.97 3.03 -0.10
CA ILE A 29 2.67 3.20 -0.77
C ILE A 29 1.59 2.45 0.00
N HIS A 30 0.57 3.19 0.45
CA HIS A 30 -0.51 2.69 1.29
C HIS A 30 -1.54 1.84 0.53
N GLY A 31 -2.38 1.14 1.26
CA GLY A 31 -3.49 0.34 0.74
C GLY A 31 -4.72 1.16 0.34
N GLY A 32 -5.69 0.51 -0.30
CA GLY A 32 -6.91 1.12 -0.84
C GLY A 32 -8.14 1.08 0.08
N GLY A 33 -7.99 0.79 1.35
CA GLY A 33 -9.12 0.76 2.29
C GLY A 33 -9.69 2.16 2.59
N PRO A 34 -10.95 2.24 3.07
CA PRO A 34 -11.60 3.51 3.38
C PRO A 34 -10.75 4.41 4.25
N GLY A 35 -10.57 5.67 3.84
CA GLY A 35 -9.80 6.69 4.54
C GLY A 35 -8.32 6.39 4.68
N ALA A 36 -7.75 5.50 3.86
CA ALA A 36 -6.32 5.25 3.87
C ALA A 36 -5.52 6.51 3.54
N SER A 37 -4.34 6.62 4.16
CA SER A 37 -3.33 7.63 3.84
C SER A 37 -1.95 7.03 4.07
N GLY A 38 -0.93 7.65 3.54
CA GLY A 38 0.45 7.26 3.80
C GLY A 38 0.74 7.19 5.30
N LEU A 39 0.37 8.25 6.03
CA LEU A 39 0.63 8.32 7.47
C LEU A 39 -0.21 7.32 8.28
N SER A 40 -1.50 7.15 7.98
CA SER A 40 -2.35 6.18 8.70
C SER A 40 -1.89 4.73 8.50
N ASN A 41 -1.17 4.43 7.41
CA ASN A 41 -0.59 3.11 7.16
C ASN A 41 0.80 2.93 7.79
N TYR A 42 1.68 3.94 7.70
CA TYR A 42 3.11 3.75 7.93
C TYR A 42 3.73 4.57 9.08
N ARG A 43 2.94 5.26 9.92
CA ARG A 43 3.49 6.07 11.03
C ARG A 43 4.41 5.31 11.99
N LYS A 44 4.21 3.99 12.14
CA LYS A 44 5.04 3.12 12.98
C LYS A 44 6.36 2.68 12.29
N ASN A 45 6.52 3.02 11.00
CA ASN A 45 7.63 2.50 10.19
C ASN A 45 8.58 3.60 9.72
N ILE A 46 8.09 4.84 9.58
CA ILE A 46 8.86 5.95 9.02
C ILE A 46 10.15 6.19 9.79
N GLU A 47 10.08 6.33 11.12
CA GLU A 47 11.24 6.65 11.96
C GLU A 47 12.31 5.54 11.89
N ALA A 48 11.91 4.29 12.06
CA ALA A 48 12.83 3.17 12.04
C ALA A 48 13.50 3.00 10.65
N LEU A 49 12.72 3.11 9.58
CA LEU A 49 13.26 2.96 8.23
C LEU A 49 14.09 4.15 7.78
N SER A 50 13.80 5.37 8.29
CA SER A 50 14.55 6.57 7.93
C SER A 50 15.90 6.72 8.63
N ALA A 51 16.24 5.84 9.56
CA ALA A 51 17.51 5.86 10.25
C ALA A 51 18.73 5.72 9.29
N LYS A 52 18.58 5.03 8.16
CA LYS A 52 19.64 4.77 7.19
C LYS A 52 19.31 5.13 5.75
N ARG A 53 18.09 5.63 5.47
CA ARG A 53 17.63 5.91 4.11
C ARG A 53 16.67 7.09 4.05
N ARG A 54 16.47 7.65 2.87
CA ARG A 54 15.43 8.65 2.63
C ARG A 54 14.10 7.94 2.47
N VAL A 55 13.21 8.07 3.46
CA VAL A 55 11.86 7.49 3.44
C VAL A 55 10.86 8.53 2.96
N ILE A 56 10.13 8.18 1.92
CA ILE A 56 9.11 9.03 1.31
C ILE A 56 7.76 8.30 1.41
N VAL A 57 6.77 8.98 1.99
CA VAL A 57 5.41 8.46 2.16
C VAL A 57 4.46 9.46 1.57
N PHE A 58 3.62 9.08 0.63
CA PHE A 58 2.66 9.98 0.01
C PHE A 58 1.25 9.41 0.04
N ASP A 59 0.28 10.29 -0.09
CA ASP A 59 -1.12 9.90 -0.24
C ASP A 59 -1.41 9.73 -1.73
N LEU A 60 -1.90 8.55 -2.12
CA LEU A 60 -2.38 8.31 -3.48
C LEU A 60 -3.55 9.25 -3.83
N PRO A 61 -3.75 9.62 -5.10
CA PRO A 61 -4.87 10.46 -5.50
C PRO A 61 -6.21 9.78 -5.17
N GLY A 62 -7.13 10.56 -4.61
CA GLY A 62 -8.40 10.07 -4.07
C GLY A 62 -8.31 9.43 -2.69
N TYR A 63 -7.17 9.59 -2.00
CA TYR A 63 -6.92 9.12 -0.64
C TYR A 63 -6.27 10.19 0.22
N GLY A 64 -6.34 9.98 1.54
CA GLY A 64 -5.69 10.85 2.52
C GLY A 64 -6.03 12.32 2.31
N HIS A 65 -5.03 13.16 2.10
CA HIS A 65 -5.19 14.59 1.84
C HIS A 65 -4.63 15.01 0.45
N THR A 66 -4.34 14.06 -0.42
CA THR A 66 -4.06 14.39 -1.82
C THR A 66 -5.37 14.83 -2.50
N GLU A 67 -5.39 16.03 -3.06
CA GLU A 67 -6.53 16.63 -3.72
C GLU A 67 -6.38 16.49 -5.24
N GLY A 68 -7.44 16.09 -5.91
CA GLY A 68 -7.47 15.94 -7.36
C GLY A 68 -8.04 14.59 -7.81
N LYS A 69 -8.49 14.56 -9.03
CA LYS A 69 -9.10 13.37 -9.62
C LYS A 69 -8.05 12.51 -10.31
N LEU A 70 -8.08 11.22 -10.03
CA LEU A 70 -7.32 10.25 -10.79
C LEU A 70 -7.92 10.12 -12.19
N LYS A 71 -7.07 10.08 -13.22
CA LYS A 71 -7.48 9.85 -14.62
C LYS A 71 -8.26 8.53 -14.74
N ASP A 72 -9.14 8.44 -15.74
CA ASP A 72 -9.78 7.17 -16.09
C ASP A 72 -8.76 6.17 -16.63
N GLY A 73 -9.05 4.88 -16.44
CA GLY A 73 -8.20 3.80 -16.91
C GLY A 73 -8.07 2.65 -15.91
N ALA A 74 -7.26 1.67 -16.27
CA ALA A 74 -6.93 0.54 -15.40
C ALA A 74 -6.19 1.05 -14.15
N ILE A 75 -6.67 0.63 -12.97
CA ILE A 75 -6.27 1.26 -11.70
C ILE A 75 -4.77 1.23 -11.48
N TYR A 76 -4.11 0.08 -11.69
CA TYR A 76 -2.66 -0.01 -11.46
C TYR A 76 -1.84 0.75 -12.49
N GLU A 77 -2.29 0.83 -13.75
CA GLU A 77 -1.64 1.65 -14.78
C GLU A 77 -1.65 3.12 -14.37
N VAL A 78 -2.82 3.64 -14.00
CA VAL A 78 -2.97 5.05 -13.66
C VAL A 78 -2.22 5.40 -12.37
N LEU A 79 -2.23 4.51 -11.36
CA LEU A 79 -1.48 4.71 -10.12
C LEU A 79 0.03 4.56 -10.32
N GLY A 80 0.45 3.66 -11.20
CA GLY A 80 1.86 3.50 -11.59
C GLY A 80 2.39 4.75 -12.29
N ASP A 81 1.63 5.28 -13.26
CA ASP A 81 1.96 6.54 -13.96
C ASP A 81 2.01 7.72 -12.99
N PHE A 82 1.05 7.81 -12.08
CA PHE A 82 1.03 8.84 -11.05
C PHE A 82 2.25 8.75 -10.14
N THR A 83 2.62 7.54 -9.71
CA THR A 83 3.78 7.32 -8.84
C THR A 83 5.08 7.72 -9.53
N ARG A 84 5.24 7.41 -10.82
CA ARG A 84 6.42 7.85 -11.60
C ARG A 84 6.47 9.37 -11.72
N ALA A 85 5.34 10.00 -12.07
CA ALA A 85 5.26 11.46 -12.13
C ALA A 85 5.51 12.14 -10.78
N PHE A 86 5.07 11.51 -9.66
CA PHE A 86 5.40 11.96 -8.32
C PHE A 86 6.90 11.89 -8.05
N MET A 87 7.57 10.80 -8.41
CA MET A 87 9.03 10.67 -8.29
C MET A 87 9.75 11.79 -9.03
N ASP A 88 9.33 12.07 -10.28
CA ASP A 88 9.90 13.14 -11.10
C ASP A 88 9.72 14.52 -10.43
N ALA A 89 8.53 14.79 -9.91
CA ALA A 89 8.19 16.06 -9.27
C ALA A 89 9.00 16.33 -7.99
N ILE A 90 9.45 15.29 -7.28
CA ILE A 90 10.28 15.42 -6.07
C ILE A 90 11.77 15.13 -6.29
N GLY A 91 12.20 14.95 -7.54
CA GLY A 91 13.60 14.73 -7.91
C GLY A 91 14.13 13.37 -7.45
N VAL A 92 13.32 12.32 -7.48
CA VAL A 92 13.73 10.95 -7.17
C VAL A 92 13.83 10.14 -8.46
N ASP A 93 15.05 9.87 -8.89
CA ASP A 93 15.31 9.11 -10.10
C ASP A 93 15.04 7.62 -9.90
N LYS A 94 15.45 7.04 -8.78
CA LYS A 94 15.32 5.62 -8.47
C LYS A 94 15.02 5.39 -7.00
N ALA A 95 14.16 4.41 -6.67
CA ALA A 95 13.78 4.08 -5.30
C ALA A 95 13.55 2.59 -5.09
N SER A 96 13.63 2.14 -3.83
CA SER A 96 12.99 0.91 -3.38
C SER A 96 11.53 1.22 -3.01
N PHE A 97 10.65 0.24 -3.19
CA PHE A 97 9.22 0.41 -2.87
C PHE A 97 8.79 -0.55 -1.77
N VAL A 98 7.99 -0.05 -0.84
CA VAL A 98 7.30 -0.82 0.19
C VAL A 98 5.80 -0.56 0.01
N GLY A 99 5.08 -1.52 -0.57
CA GLY A 99 3.68 -1.35 -0.92
C GLY A 99 2.76 -2.29 -0.16
N ASN A 100 1.72 -1.72 0.47
CA ASN A 100 0.65 -2.50 1.09
C ASN A 100 -0.56 -2.58 0.16
N SER A 101 -1.12 -3.78 -0.05
CA SER A 101 -2.39 -3.97 -0.75
C SER A 101 -2.40 -3.28 -2.14
N LEU A 102 -3.24 -2.25 -2.33
CA LEU A 102 -3.25 -1.42 -3.54
C LEU A 102 -1.86 -0.86 -3.85
N GLY A 103 -1.12 -0.43 -2.82
CA GLY A 103 0.26 0.05 -2.95
C GLY A 103 1.23 -1.03 -3.41
N GLY A 104 0.99 -2.30 -3.07
CA GLY A 104 1.75 -3.44 -3.56
C GLY A 104 1.58 -3.64 -5.07
N GLY A 105 0.33 -3.64 -5.55
CA GLY A 105 0.04 -3.71 -6.99
C GLY A 105 0.56 -2.48 -7.76
N THR A 106 0.46 -1.29 -7.16
CA THR A 106 1.05 -0.07 -7.73
C THR A 106 2.57 -0.17 -7.87
N SER A 107 3.25 -0.69 -6.85
CA SER A 107 4.71 -0.90 -6.87
C SER A 107 5.13 -1.90 -7.96
N LEU A 108 4.37 -2.98 -8.13
CA LEU A 108 4.57 -3.93 -9.23
C LEU A 108 4.41 -3.27 -10.59
N MET A 109 3.38 -2.45 -10.76
CA MET A 109 3.14 -1.74 -12.03
C MET A 109 4.28 -0.75 -12.35
N VAL A 110 4.80 -0.01 -11.38
CA VAL A 110 5.99 0.82 -11.58
C VAL A 110 7.17 -0.02 -12.04
N ALA A 111 7.41 -1.16 -11.39
CA ALA A 111 8.55 -2.04 -11.74
C ALA A 111 8.40 -2.69 -13.13
N LEU A 112 7.19 -2.96 -13.58
CA LEU A 112 6.91 -3.49 -14.91
C LEU A 112 7.07 -2.45 -16.03
N ARG A 113 6.65 -1.20 -15.78
CA ARG A 113 6.64 -0.13 -16.81
C ARG A 113 7.91 0.74 -16.82
N ALA A 114 8.65 0.76 -15.70
CA ALA A 114 9.90 1.53 -15.54
C ALA A 114 10.89 0.77 -14.64
N PRO A 115 11.37 -0.40 -15.05
CA PRO A 115 12.22 -1.25 -14.22
C PRO A 115 13.50 -0.55 -13.75
N GLU A 116 14.05 0.34 -14.54
CA GLU A 116 15.23 1.14 -14.21
C GLU A 116 15.02 2.09 -13.03
N ARG A 117 13.76 2.47 -12.75
CA ARG A 117 13.37 3.37 -11.65
C ARG A 117 13.21 2.64 -10.30
N VAL A 118 13.37 1.31 -10.27
CA VAL A 118 13.14 0.48 -9.10
C VAL A 118 14.42 -0.23 -8.65
N ASN A 119 14.77 -0.11 -7.37
CA ASN A 119 15.87 -0.86 -6.77
C ASN A 119 15.39 -2.23 -6.27
N ARG A 120 14.46 -2.23 -5.33
CA ARG A 120 13.90 -3.42 -4.68
C ARG A 120 12.42 -3.25 -4.42
N LEU A 121 11.74 -4.37 -4.25
CA LEU A 121 10.31 -4.41 -3.92
C LEU A 121 10.08 -5.11 -2.58
N VAL A 122 9.27 -4.48 -1.73
CA VAL A 122 8.65 -5.10 -0.56
C VAL A 122 7.14 -5.05 -0.76
N LEU A 123 6.53 -6.20 -0.94
CA LEU A 123 5.14 -6.36 -1.32
C LEU A 123 4.37 -6.97 -0.16
N MET A 124 3.41 -6.26 0.40
CA MET A 124 2.70 -6.69 1.60
C MET A 124 1.19 -6.78 1.35
N GLY A 125 0.62 -7.98 1.56
CA GLY A 125 -0.81 -8.21 1.37
C GLY A 125 -1.30 -7.70 0.01
N THR A 126 -0.53 -7.94 -1.05
CA THR A 126 -0.65 -7.27 -2.35
C THR A 126 -2.02 -7.43 -2.98
N GLY A 127 -2.72 -6.33 -3.18
CA GLY A 127 -4.00 -6.29 -3.88
C GLY A 127 -3.86 -6.69 -5.35
N GLY A 128 -4.89 -7.36 -5.86
CA GLY A 128 -4.89 -7.83 -7.26
C GLY A 128 -4.10 -9.11 -7.50
N SER A 129 -3.54 -9.74 -6.47
CA SER A 129 -3.04 -11.11 -6.55
C SER A 129 -4.19 -12.13 -6.51
N GLN A 130 -3.96 -13.32 -7.06
CA GLN A 130 -4.97 -14.36 -7.18
C GLN A 130 -4.92 -15.33 -6.00
N ALA A 131 -6.03 -15.50 -5.29
CA ALA A 131 -6.18 -16.55 -4.30
C ALA A 131 -6.20 -17.93 -4.99
N MET A 132 -5.49 -18.89 -4.39
CA MET A 132 -5.38 -20.26 -4.95
C MET A 132 -6.43 -21.19 -4.35
N PHE A 133 -6.79 -21.03 -3.10
CA PHE A 133 -7.66 -21.92 -2.34
C PHE A 133 -8.77 -21.19 -1.60
N SER A 134 -8.55 -19.95 -1.20
CA SER A 134 -9.51 -19.19 -0.44
C SER A 134 -10.67 -18.70 -1.30
N PRO A 135 -11.92 -18.74 -0.79
CA PRO A 135 -13.07 -18.19 -1.50
C PRO A 135 -12.94 -16.68 -1.75
N MET A 136 -13.31 -16.24 -2.95
CA MET A 136 -13.32 -14.82 -3.31
C MET A 136 -14.73 -14.38 -3.76
N PRO A 137 -15.16 -13.12 -3.52
CA PRO A 137 -14.44 -12.13 -2.72
C PRO A 137 -14.46 -12.46 -1.22
N THR A 138 -13.41 -12.05 -0.51
CA THR A 138 -13.33 -12.20 0.95
C THR A 138 -14.31 -11.29 1.68
N GLU A 139 -14.54 -11.56 2.97
CA GLU A 139 -15.36 -10.69 3.83
C GLU A 139 -14.81 -9.25 3.85
N GLY A 140 -13.48 -9.10 3.94
CA GLY A 140 -12.83 -7.78 3.95
C GLY A 140 -13.10 -7.00 2.67
N LEU A 141 -12.92 -7.63 1.50
CA LEU A 141 -13.21 -6.99 0.21
C LEU A 141 -14.70 -6.63 0.07
N MET A 142 -15.61 -7.52 0.49
CA MET A 142 -17.04 -7.22 0.46
C MET A 142 -17.43 -6.05 1.36
N ARG A 143 -16.84 -5.96 2.55
CA ARG A 143 -17.08 -4.85 3.48
C ARG A 143 -16.55 -3.52 2.93
N MET A 144 -15.35 -3.53 2.36
CA MET A 144 -14.78 -2.35 1.70
C MET A 144 -15.65 -1.88 0.53
N ALA A 145 -16.06 -2.79 -0.36
CA ALA A 145 -16.88 -2.45 -1.52
C ALA A 145 -18.26 -1.86 -1.13
N ARG A 146 -18.78 -2.25 0.03
CA ARG A 146 -20.06 -1.76 0.56
C ARG A 146 -19.93 -0.54 1.47
N PHE A 147 -18.74 -0.02 1.70
CA PHE A 147 -18.51 1.07 2.65
C PHE A 147 -19.36 2.32 2.32
N ASN A 148 -19.44 2.68 1.04
CA ASN A 148 -20.19 3.83 0.56
C ASN A 148 -21.68 3.52 0.24
N ALA A 149 -22.15 2.27 0.39
CA ALA A 149 -23.50 1.87 0.02
C ALA A 149 -24.54 2.28 1.08
N GLY A 150 -25.82 2.35 0.68
CA GLY A 150 -26.95 2.73 1.57
C GLY A 150 -26.79 4.15 2.11
N ASP A 151 -26.81 4.32 3.44
CA ASP A 151 -26.71 5.63 4.11
C ASP A 151 -25.31 6.26 4.03
N GLY A 152 -24.41 5.69 3.23
CA GLY A 152 -23.04 6.19 3.04
C GLY A 152 -22.06 5.77 4.13
N PRO A 153 -20.89 6.44 4.21
CA PRO A 153 -19.84 6.18 5.20
C PRO A 153 -20.34 6.42 6.63
N SER A 154 -19.89 5.55 7.57
CA SER A 154 -20.14 5.74 8.99
C SER A 154 -19.02 5.15 9.83
N MET A 155 -18.90 5.60 11.10
CA MET A 155 -17.96 5.07 12.06
C MET A 155 -18.12 3.56 12.27
N ALA A 156 -19.37 3.08 12.33
CA ALA A 156 -19.66 1.65 12.49
C ALA A 156 -19.16 0.83 11.29
N LYS A 157 -19.40 1.30 10.06
CA LYS A 157 -18.90 0.64 8.84
C LYS A 157 -17.38 0.68 8.78
N LEU A 158 -16.76 1.82 9.13
CA LEU A 158 -15.31 1.94 9.15
C LEU A 158 -14.70 0.98 10.17
N LYS A 159 -15.22 0.93 11.40
CA LYS A 159 -14.77 0.00 12.43
C LYS A 159 -14.84 -1.44 11.93
N ALA A 160 -15.96 -1.85 11.33
CA ALA A 160 -16.14 -3.20 10.79
C ALA A 160 -15.15 -3.55 9.66
N VAL A 161 -14.68 -2.56 8.89
CA VAL A 161 -13.60 -2.76 7.91
C VAL A 161 -12.26 -2.87 8.60
N LEU A 162 -11.93 -1.97 9.53
CA LEU A 162 -10.63 -1.95 10.21
C LEU A 162 -10.39 -3.22 11.02
N GLU A 163 -11.42 -3.75 11.68
CA GLU A 163 -11.35 -5.02 12.43
C GLU A 163 -11.02 -6.23 11.55
N LEU A 164 -11.27 -6.15 10.23
CA LEU A 164 -10.88 -7.19 9.28
C LEU A 164 -9.45 -7.02 8.74
N LEU A 165 -8.87 -5.81 8.89
CA LEU A 165 -7.50 -5.54 8.48
C LEU A 165 -6.46 -6.06 9.47
N VAL A 166 -6.85 -6.32 10.72
CA VAL A 166 -5.93 -6.74 11.79
C VAL A 166 -6.39 -8.04 12.45
N TYR A 167 -5.44 -8.78 12.99
CA TYR A 167 -5.71 -9.91 13.88
C TYR A 167 -6.05 -9.44 15.30
N ASP A 168 -5.23 -8.52 15.84
CA ASP A 168 -5.44 -7.92 17.14
C ASP A 168 -6.22 -6.60 17.02
N GLN A 169 -7.53 -6.68 17.25
CA GLN A 169 -8.44 -5.54 17.15
C GLN A 169 -8.15 -4.43 18.17
N SER A 170 -7.42 -4.72 19.27
CA SER A 170 -7.03 -3.70 20.25
C SER A 170 -6.08 -2.65 19.68
N THR A 171 -5.44 -2.95 18.54
CA THR A 171 -4.56 -2.02 17.82
C THR A 171 -5.31 -0.91 17.07
N ILE A 172 -6.64 -1.04 16.92
CA ILE A 172 -7.51 -0.04 16.28
C ILE A 172 -7.95 0.97 17.33
N THR A 173 -7.33 2.14 17.29
CA THR A 173 -7.59 3.22 18.25
C THR A 173 -8.66 4.20 17.75
N GLU A 174 -9.34 4.88 18.67
CA GLU A 174 -10.32 5.90 18.33
C GLU A 174 -9.72 7.07 17.50
N PRO A 175 -8.52 7.60 17.80
CA PRO A 175 -7.88 8.60 16.95
C PRO A 175 -7.66 8.14 15.52
N LEU A 176 -7.21 6.88 15.32
CA LEU A 176 -7.04 6.30 13.99
C LEU A 176 -8.37 6.21 13.24
N MET A 177 -9.44 5.80 13.92
CA MET A 177 -10.78 5.71 13.32
C MET A 177 -11.32 7.08 12.92
N LYS A 178 -11.13 8.12 13.74
CA LYS A 178 -11.55 9.50 13.42
C LYS A 178 -10.80 10.04 12.21
N GLU A 179 -9.47 9.93 12.20
CA GLU A 179 -8.61 10.34 11.07
C GLU A 179 -9.06 9.67 9.76
N ARG A 180 -9.32 8.37 9.82
CA ARG A 180 -9.70 7.62 8.62
C ARG A 180 -11.13 7.92 8.16
N LEU A 181 -12.07 8.15 9.08
CA LEU A 181 -13.42 8.52 8.69
C LEU A 181 -13.44 9.88 8.00
N GLU A 182 -12.72 10.86 8.53
CA GLU A 182 -12.58 12.18 7.92
C GLU A 182 -12.06 12.07 6.49
N ALA A 183 -10.97 11.33 6.28
CA ALA A 183 -10.42 11.10 4.95
C ALA A 183 -11.36 10.31 4.03
N ALA A 184 -12.20 9.39 4.57
CA ALA A 184 -13.12 8.57 3.81
C ALA A 184 -14.41 9.30 3.37
N THR A 185 -14.70 10.46 3.95
CA THR A 185 -15.93 11.24 3.66
C THR A 185 -15.69 12.40 2.69
N ARG A 186 -14.50 12.55 2.15
CA ARG A 186 -14.17 13.57 1.14
C ARG A 186 -14.91 13.31 -0.17
N SER A 187 -15.14 14.37 -0.93
CA SER A 187 -15.91 14.31 -2.20
C SER A 187 -15.11 13.75 -3.37
N ASP A 188 -13.78 13.71 -3.28
CA ASP A 188 -12.87 13.28 -4.33
C ASP A 188 -12.30 11.86 -4.11
N ILE A 189 -12.87 11.09 -3.17
CA ILE A 189 -12.47 9.71 -2.91
C ILE A 189 -12.71 8.81 -4.12
N ILE A 190 -11.80 7.87 -4.28
CA ILE A 190 -11.85 6.89 -5.37
C ILE A 190 -12.53 5.59 -4.93
N ASP A 191 -13.41 5.07 -5.77
CA ASP A 191 -13.95 3.72 -5.62
C ASP A 191 -13.19 2.77 -6.55
N ILE A 192 -12.16 2.13 -6.02
CA ILE A 192 -11.29 1.22 -6.78
C ILE A 192 -12.04 0.01 -7.32
N PHE A 193 -13.13 -0.43 -6.67
CA PHE A 193 -13.90 -1.61 -7.10
C PHE A 193 -14.74 -1.34 -8.36
N LYS A 194 -14.92 -0.07 -8.74
CA LYS A 194 -15.57 0.33 -10.00
C LYS A 194 -14.60 0.51 -11.16
N ARG A 195 -13.30 0.31 -10.93
CA ARG A 195 -12.26 0.50 -11.95
C ARG A 195 -11.74 -0.84 -12.48
N PRO A 196 -11.41 -0.93 -13.76
CA PRO A 196 -10.75 -2.11 -14.33
C PRO A 196 -9.30 -2.22 -13.85
N GLY A 197 -8.67 -3.39 -14.07
CA GLY A 197 -7.24 -3.59 -13.90
C GLY A 197 -6.78 -3.82 -12.47
N LEU A 198 -7.66 -4.41 -11.64
CA LEU A 198 -7.27 -4.85 -10.28
C LEU A 198 -6.51 -6.19 -10.26
N ASP A 199 -6.41 -6.89 -11.37
CA ASP A 199 -5.84 -8.24 -11.45
C ASP A 199 -4.37 -8.20 -11.90
N ILE A 200 -3.50 -7.62 -11.05
CA ILE A 200 -2.05 -7.47 -11.31
C ILE A 200 -1.34 -8.80 -11.60
N TRP A 201 -1.87 -9.91 -11.11
CA TRP A 201 -1.31 -11.23 -11.32
C TRP A 201 -1.32 -11.69 -12.79
N ARG A 202 -2.10 -11.02 -13.65
CA ARG A 202 -2.16 -11.29 -15.11
C ARG A 202 -1.04 -10.59 -15.89
N GLU A 203 -0.36 -9.64 -15.28
CA GLU A 203 0.79 -8.97 -15.90
C GLU A 203 1.99 -9.92 -15.97
N ASP A 204 2.96 -9.60 -16.80
CA ASP A 204 4.19 -10.39 -16.97
C ASP A 204 5.14 -10.24 -15.76
N LEU A 205 4.71 -10.75 -14.61
CA LEU A 205 5.50 -10.74 -13.38
C LEU A 205 6.79 -11.57 -13.49
N ALA A 206 6.86 -12.50 -14.44
CA ALA A 206 8.06 -13.31 -14.69
C ALA A 206 9.21 -12.49 -15.30
N SER A 207 8.91 -11.35 -15.93
CA SER A 207 9.92 -10.43 -16.45
C SER A 207 10.64 -9.63 -15.37
N LEU A 208 10.09 -9.55 -14.15
CA LEU A 208 10.65 -8.79 -13.04
C LEU A 208 11.98 -9.39 -12.56
N LYS A 209 13.05 -8.59 -12.61
CA LYS A 209 14.39 -9.01 -12.16
C LYS A 209 14.75 -8.48 -10.76
N HIS A 210 13.90 -7.64 -10.19
CA HIS A 210 14.14 -7.00 -8.90
C HIS A 210 14.10 -8.01 -7.77
N ARG A 211 14.99 -7.86 -6.81
CA ARG A 211 14.87 -8.57 -5.52
C ARG A 211 13.57 -8.15 -4.88
N THR A 212 12.76 -9.14 -4.51
CA THR A 212 11.40 -8.92 -4.01
C THR A 212 11.21 -9.66 -2.70
N LEU A 213 10.82 -8.92 -1.66
CA LEU A 213 10.35 -9.47 -0.39
C LEU A 213 8.83 -9.41 -0.37
N ILE A 214 8.20 -10.56 -0.31
CA ILE A 214 6.76 -10.70 -0.12
C ILE A 214 6.51 -10.88 1.38
N VAL A 215 5.63 -10.06 1.97
CA VAL A 215 5.27 -10.12 3.39
C VAL A 215 3.78 -10.35 3.53
N TRP A 216 3.37 -11.29 4.39
CA TRP A 216 1.95 -11.56 4.59
C TRP A 216 1.62 -11.87 6.04
N GLY A 217 0.45 -11.44 6.48
CA GLY A 217 -0.18 -11.95 7.69
C GLY A 217 -0.91 -13.26 7.40
N ARG A 218 -0.68 -14.29 8.22
CA ARG A 218 -1.32 -15.60 8.04
C ARG A 218 -2.85 -15.52 8.15
N GLU A 219 -3.35 -14.61 8.96
CA GLU A 219 -4.76 -14.38 9.24
C GLU A 219 -5.35 -13.21 8.43
N ASP A 220 -4.78 -12.89 7.27
CA ASP A 220 -5.30 -11.85 6.39
C ASP A 220 -6.71 -12.21 5.86
N ARG A 221 -7.71 -11.42 6.25
CA ARG A 221 -9.12 -11.56 5.88
C ARG A 221 -9.53 -10.66 4.72
N VAL A 222 -8.59 -9.93 4.14
CA VAL A 222 -8.81 -9.02 3.01
C VAL A 222 -8.23 -9.61 1.74
N VAL A 223 -6.92 -9.82 1.69
CA VAL A 223 -6.25 -10.56 0.63
C VAL A 223 -5.67 -11.82 1.26
N PRO A 224 -6.30 -12.98 1.05
CA PRO A 224 -5.95 -14.18 1.80
C PRO A 224 -4.52 -14.60 1.54
N PHE A 225 -3.90 -15.22 2.55
CA PHE A 225 -2.49 -15.59 2.54
C PHE A 225 -2.07 -16.41 1.31
N ASP A 226 -2.91 -17.31 0.85
CA ASP A 226 -2.63 -18.14 -0.31
C ASP A 226 -2.51 -17.34 -1.63
N SER A 227 -2.95 -16.08 -1.65
CA SER A 227 -2.67 -15.15 -2.76
C SER A 227 -1.19 -14.80 -2.89
N SER A 228 -0.38 -14.97 -1.83
CA SER A 228 1.07 -14.76 -1.89
C SER A 228 1.78 -15.77 -2.77
N PHE A 229 1.21 -16.96 -2.95
CA PHE A 229 1.86 -18.05 -3.69
C PHE A 229 1.99 -17.76 -5.18
N ILE A 230 1.02 -17.07 -5.78
CA ILE A 230 1.13 -16.69 -7.19
C ILE A 230 2.32 -15.75 -7.41
N LEU A 231 2.50 -14.77 -6.52
CA LEU A 231 3.61 -13.83 -6.59
C LEU A 231 4.96 -14.54 -6.35
N LEU A 232 5.04 -15.38 -5.32
CA LEU A 232 6.25 -16.15 -4.99
C LEU A 232 6.65 -17.09 -6.13
N LYS A 233 5.67 -17.71 -6.79
CA LYS A 233 5.92 -18.65 -7.88
C LYS A 233 6.33 -17.96 -9.17
N THR A 234 5.80 -16.75 -9.41
CA THR A 234 5.95 -16.05 -10.70
C THR A 234 7.12 -15.09 -10.72
N ILE A 235 7.38 -14.36 -9.62
CA ILE A 235 8.48 -13.38 -9.55
C ILE A 235 9.81 -14.12 -9.28
N PRO A 236 10.79 -14.11 -10.21
CA PRO A 236 11.97 -14.97 -10.14
C PRO A 236 12.83 -14.79 -8.89
N ASN A 237 12.98 -13.55 -8.42
CA ASN A 237 13.83 -13.20 -7.27
C ASN A 237 13.02 -12.88 -6.01
N ALA A 238 11.87 -13.54 -5.83
CA ALA A 238 11.02 -13.35 -4.68
C ALA A 238 11.36 -14.30 -3.52
N GLN A 239 11.21 -13.78 -2.32
CA GLN A 239 11.19 -14.53 -1.07
C GLN A 239 9.94 -14.16 -0.28
N LEU A 240 9.38 -15.11 0.48
CA LEU A 240 8.16 -14.92 1.26
C LEU A 240 8.45 -14.99 2.75
N HIS A 241 7.93 -14.00 3.49
CA HIS A 241 7.88 -14.00 4.94
C HIS A 241 6.43 -13.93 5.43
N VAL A 242 6.06 -14.80 6.37
CA VAL A 242 4.69 -14.89 6.89
C VAL A 242 4.69 -14.71 8.39
N TYR A 243 3.90 -13.74 8.87
CA TYR A 243 3.71 -13.51 10.30
C TYR A 243 2.49 -14.27 10.82
N PRO A 244 2.65 -15.10 11.87
CA PRO A 244 1.51 -15.68 12.58
C PRO A 244 0.83 -14.61 13.47
N LYS A 245 -0.46 -14.78 13.74
CA LYS A 245 -1.27 -13.83 14.53
C LYS A 245 -1.13 -12.41 13.97
N CYS A 246 -1.38 -12.27 12.67
CA CYS A 246 -1.23 -11.04 11.92
C CYS A 246 -2.23 -11.03 10.77
N GLY A 247 -2.95 -9.93 10.62
CA GLY A 247 -3.89 -9.69 9.52
C GLY A 247 -3.24 -9.03 8.32
N HIS A 248 -4.02 -8.21 7.63
CA HIS A 248 -3.62 -7.50 6.41
C HIS A 248 -2.56 -6.40 6.63
N TRP A 249 -2.42 -5.90 7.86
CA TRP A 249 -1.53 -4.79 8.22
C TRP A 249 -0.30 -5.26 9.00
N ALA A 250 0.56 -6.07 8.38
CA ALA A 250 1.78 -6.56 9.02
C ALA A 250 2.69 -5.41 9.49
N GLN A 251 2.80 -4.32 8.74
CA GLN A 251 3.57 -3.13 9.11
C GLN A 251 3.03 -2.41 10.35
N TRP A 252 1.77 -2.66 10.70
CA TRP A 252 1.10 -2.07 11.86
C TRP A 252 1.10 -2.98 13.08
N GLU A 253 0.74 -4.25 12.88
CA GLU A 253 0.61 -5.23 13.95
C GLU A 253 1.97 -5.79 14.42
N LYS A 254 2.92 -5.92 13.49
CA LYS A 254 4.28 -6.44 13.69
C LYS A 254 5.33 -5.39 13.38
N ALA A 255 5.08 -4.13 13.82
CA ALA A 255 5.85 -2.98 13.37
C ALA A 255 7.36 -3.15 13.58
N ASP A 256 7.81 -3.57 14.76
CA ASP A 256 9.23 -3.70 15.07
C ASP A 256 9.90 -4.82 14.26
N GLU A 257 9.26 -5.99 14.20
CA GLU A 257 9.74 -7.14 13.42
C GLU A 257 9.73 -6.83 11.92
N PHE A 258 8.67 -6.16 11.43
CA PHE A 258 8.55 -5.70 10.05
C PHE A 258 9.63 -4.70 9.69
N ASN A 259 9.87 -3.70 10.54
CA ASN A 259 10.90 -2.69 10.32
C ASN A 259 12.29 -3.31 10.25
N ALA A 260 12.61 -4.24 11.16
CA ALA A 260 13.88 -4.95 11.16
C ALA A 260 14.07 -5.82 9.89
N LEU A 261 13.02 -6.58 9.51
CA LEU A 261 13.04 -7.42 8.31
C LEU A 261 13.23 -6.59 7.04
N VAL A 262 12.47 -5.49 6.90
CA VAL A 262 12.53 -4.62 5.72
C VAL A 262 13.87 -3.89 5.65
N ALA A 263 14.37 -3.36 6.78
CA ALA A 263 15.67 -2.71 6.82
C ALA A 263 16.79 -3.67 6.40
N ASP A 264 16.83 -4.89 6.97
CA ASP A 264 17.82 -5.91 6.60
C ASP A 264 17.72 -6.28 5.11
N PHE A 265 16.51 -6.48 4.58
CA PHE A 265 16.32 -6.79 3.16
C PHE A 265 16.79 -5.67 2.23
N LEU A 266 16.54 -4.42 2.60
CA LEU A 266 16.93 -3.25 1.81
C LEU A 266 18.43 -2.93 1.92
N ASP A 267 19.11 -3.31 3.01
CA ASP A 267 20.54 -3.07 3.25
C ASP A 267 21.43 -4.13 2.58
N ARG A 268 20.92 -5.33 2.32
CA ARG A 268 21.72 -6.41 1.68
C ARG A 268 21.98 -6.09 0.20
N PRO A 269 23.18 -6.36 -0.32
CA PRO A 269 23.54 -6.13 -1.72
C PRO A 269 22.71 -6.96 -2.69
#